data_83e597cc7ecc18cf509aee5f5512634c
#
_entry.id   83e597cc7ecc18cf509aee5f5512634c
#
_cell.length_a   1.000
_cell.length_b   1.000
_cell.length_c   1.000
_cell.angle_alpha   90.00
_cell.angle_beta   90.00
_cell.angle_gamma   90.00
#
_symmetry.space_group_name_H-M   'P 1'
#
loop_
_entity.id
_entity.type
_entity.pdbx_description
1 polymer ?
#
loop_
_entity_poly.entity_id
_entity_poly.type
_entity_poly.pdbx_seq_one_letter_code
_entity_poly.pdbx_strand_id
1 'polypeptide(L)'
;MKEFDITITETLEKNVNVKAASREEAEEAVKKAYYNSEYVLDAENFTGVRFTTQAEREIQQDQTAKMDVLLIRPGMYPQQVQIGCELEDLQSAVGGDIEAVYPFADPVAIICNDEGKFNGSELNRCLRDEDGQIYDIVAGDFLITGLTEDNFGSLSPELMQKFEKMFHQPEMFVKMGRSIMTLPIPDDRVKKPDAPEKTDIVPKKSDPDRTVL
;
A
#
# COMPACT_ATOMS: atom_id res chain seq x y z
N MET A 1 -1.63 -9.25 -14.26
CA MET A 1 -3.02 -8.89 -13.84
C MET A 1 -3.73 -8.25 -15.04
N LYS A 2 -5.06 -8.32 -15.13
CA LYS A 2 -5.81 -7.73 -16.25
C LYS A 2 -6.82 -6.73 -15.73
N GLU A 3 -6.96 -5.62 -16.42
CA GLU A 3 -7.98 -4.61 -16.19
C GLU A 3 -9.11 -4.80 -17.20
N PHE A 4 -10.33 -4.71 -16.73
CA PHE A 4 -11.53 -4.85 -17.56
C PHE A 4 -12.38 -3.61 -17.42
N ASP A 5 -12.74 -3.03 -18.56
CA ASP A 5 -13.72 -1.96 -18.65
C ASP A 5 -15.10 -2.59 -18.87
N ILE A 6 -15.97 -2.49 -17.87
CA ILE A 6 -17.29 -3.15 -17.88
C ILE A 6 -18.38 -2.09 -17.83
N THR A 7 -19.21 -2.07 -18.88
CA THR A 7 -20.42 -1.27 -18.90
C THR A 7 -21.57 -1.99 -18.22
N ILE A 8 -22.19 -1.34 -17.27
CA ILE A 8 -23.46 -1.75 -16.64
C ILE A 8 -24.59 -1.00 -17.34
N THR A 9 -25.54 -1.73 -17.89
CA THR A 9 -26.74 -1.14 -18.53
C THR A 9 -27.97 -1.61 -17.77
N GLU A 10 -28.73 -0.68 -17.23
CA GLU A 10 -30.05 -0.95 -16.64
C GLU A 10 -31.15 -0.64 -17.66
N THR A 11 -32.16 -1.47 -17.69
CA THR A 11 -33.35 -1.29 -18.54
C THR A 11 -34.55 -1.03 -17.66
N LEU A 12 -35.25 0.06 -17.96
CA LEU A 12 -36.48 0.46 -17.31
C LEU A 12 -37.60 0.47 -18.36
N GLU A 13 -38.71 -0.17 -18.06
CA GLU A 13 -39.85 -0.26 -18.99
C GLU A 13 -41.18 0.13 -18.31
N LYS A 14 -42.00 0.92 -19.00
CA LYS A 14 -43.33 1.30 -18.52
C LYS A 14 -44.34 1.21 -19.66
N ASN A 15 -45.37 0.41 -19.46
CA ASN A 15 -46.47 0.31 -20.39
C ASN A 15 -47.53 1.39 -20.08
N VAL A 16 -47.90 2.17 -21.08
CA VAL A 16 -48.89 3.21 -20.97
C VAL A 16 -49.99 3.02 -22.02
N ASN A 17 -51.25 3.26 -21.63
CA ASN A 17 -52.38 3.17 -22.53
C ASN A 17 -52.81 4.57 -22.99
N VAL A 18 -52.81 4.80 -24.29
CA VAL A 18 -53.24 6.06 -24.92
C VAL A 18 -54.29 5.80 -25.98
N LYS A 19 -55.22 6.75 -26.17
CA LYS A 19 -56.20 6.72 -27.24
C LYS A 19 -55.76 7.66 -28.34
N ALA A 20 -55.63 7.16 -29.56
CA ALA A 20 -55.21 7.92 -30.73
C ALA A 20 -55.89 7.38 -32.01
N ALA A 21 -55.88 8.13 -33.09
CA ALA A 21 -56.46 7.68 -34.34
C ALA A 21 -55.50 6.82 -35.17
N SER A 22 -54.19 6.90 -34.91
CA SER A 22 -53.17 6.05 -35.54
C SER A 22 -52.07 5.66 -34.54
N ARG A 23 -51.22 4.70 -34.91
CA ARG A 23 -50.06 4.27 -34.13
C ARG A 23 -49.05 5.41 -33.99
N GLU A 24 -48.79 6.12 -35.08
CA GLU A 24 -47.83 7.22 -35.12
C GLU A 24 -48.25 8.36 -34.16
N GLU A 25 -49.58 8.68 -34.15
CA GLU A 25 -50.13 9.67 -33.21
C GLU A 25 -50.00 9.21 -31.75
N ALA A 26 -50.24 7.95 -31.49
CA ALA A 26 -50.07 7.38 -30.15
C ALA A 26 -48.61 7.45 -29.65
N GLU A 27 -47.67 7.03 -30.50
CA GLU A 27 -46.22 7.06 -30.17
C GLU A 27 -45.75 8.51 -29.94
N GLU A 28 -46.20 9.48 -30.75
CA GLU A 28 -45.82 10.89 -30.61
C GLU A 28 -46.41 11.53 -29.35
N ALA A 29 -47.67 11.20 -29.01
CA ALA A 29 -48.29 11.65 -27.77
C ALA A 29 -47.54 11.13 -26.52
N VAL A 30 -47.17 9.85 -26.49
CA VAL A 30 -46.40 9.26 -25.37
C VAL A 30 -45.01 9.86 -25.29
N LYS A 31 -44.31 10.03 -26.42
CA LYS A 31 -43.01 10.66 -26.48
C LYS A 31 -43.03 12.10 -25.95
N LYS A 32 -44.02 12.88 -26.31
CA LYS A 32 -44.20 14.24 -25.82
C LYS A 32 -44.47 14.28 -24.33
N ALA A 33 -45.32 13.40 -23.81
CA ALA A 33 -45.63 13.29 -22.39
C ALA A 33 -44.40 12.85 -21.58
N TYR A 34 -43.58 11.95 -22.12
CA TYR A 34 -42.33 11.54 -21.52
C TYR A 34 -41.35 12.73 -21.38
N TYR A 35 -41.12 13.48 -22.44
CA TYR A 35 -40.21 14.65 -22.39
C TYR A 35 -40.76 15.80 -21.54
N ASN A 36 -42.06 15.86 -21.33
CA ASN A 36 -42.69 16.79 -20.40
C ASN A 36 -42.75 16.30 -18.96
N SER A 37 -42.10 15.16 -18.66
CA SER A 37 -42.07 14.51 -17.32
C SER A 37 -43.46 14.09 -16.81
N GLU A 38 -44.44 13.88 -17.69
CA GLU A 38 -45.72 13.30 -17.33
C GLU A 38 -45.62 11.79 -17.08
N TYR A 39 -44.67 11.13 -17.76
CA TYR A 39 -44.27 9.75 -17.51
C TYR A 39 -42.84 9.74 -17.03
N VAL A 40 -42.63 9.28 -15.76
CA VAL A 40 -41.34 9.08 -15.17
C VAL A 40 -41.08 7.58 -15.06
N LEU A 41 -39.88 7.16 -15.46
CA LEU A 41 -39.40 5.82 -15.18
C LEU A 41 -38.52 5.87 -13.91
N ASP A 42 -38.77 4.97 -12.98
CA ASP A 42 -38.09 4.88 -11.71
C ASP A 42 -37.70 3.43 -11.41
N ALA A 43 -37.23 3.15 -10.19
CA ALA A 43 -36.80 1.82 -9.78
C ALA A 43 -37.91 0.74 -9.89
N GLU A 44 -39.19 1.12 -9.81
CA GLU A 44 -40.32 0.20 -9.96
C GLU A 44 -40.48 -0.29 -11.41
N ASN A 45 -39.90 0.43 -12.37
CA ASN A 45 -39.92 0.12 -13.80
C ASN A 45 -38.70 -0.73 -14.23
N PHE A 46 -37.83 -1.14 -13.31
CA PHE A 46 -36.66 -1.94 -13.61
C PHE A 46 -37.04 -3.31 -14.16
N THR A 47 -36.51 -3.68 -15.32
CA THR A 47 -36.80 -4.97 -15.99
C THR A 47 -35.55 -5.84 -16.16
N GLY A 48 -34.35 -5.26 -16.00
CA GLY A 48 -33.14 -6.05 -16.10
C GLY A 48 -31.87 -5.24 -16.11
N VAL A 49 -30.76 -5.95 -15.92
CA VAL A 49 -29.41 -5.41 -15.99
C VAL A 49 -28.55 -6.26 -16.92
N ARG A 50 -27.68 -5.61 -17.66
CA ARG A 50 -26.69 -6.26 -18.52
C ARG A 50 -25.30 -5.75 -18.18
N PHE A 51 -24.35 -6.67 -18.10
CA PHE A 51 -22.92 -6.37 -17.97
C PHE A 51 -22.23 -6.70 -19.29
N THR A 52 -21.51 -5.75 -19.84
CA THR A 52 -20.80 -5.92 -21.12
C THR A 52 -19.38 -5.44 -20.98
N THR A 53 -18.42 -6.34 -21.16
CA THR A 53 -16.99 -5.98 -21.20
C THR A 53 -16.72 -5.21 -22.50
N GLN A 54 -16.24 -3.98 -22.37
CA GLN A 54 -15.91 -3.10 -23.49
C GLN A 54 -14.45 -3.23 -23.92
N ALA A 55 -13.57 -3.40 -22.93
CA ALA A 55 -12.14 -3.53 -23.17
C ALA A 55 -11.50 -4.46 -22.14
N GLU A 56 -10.48 -5.14 -22.58
CA GLU A 56 -9.57 -5.92 -21.73
C GLU A 56 -8.15 -5.41 -22.02
N ARG A 57 -7.41 -5.06 -20.98
CA ARG A 57 -6.01 -4.63 -21.08
C ARG A 57 -5.19 -5.54 -20.18
N GLU A 58 -4.10 -6.04 -20.68
CA GLU A 58 -3.08 -6.56 -19.79
C GLU A 58 -2.45 -5.36 -19.07
N ILE A 59 -2.65 -5.30 -17.77
CA ILE A 59 -1.80 -4.45 -16.95
C ILE A 59 -0.42 -5.11 -17.08
N GLN A 60 0.41 -4.60 -17.99
CA GLN A 60 1.82 -4.83 -17.86
C GLN A 60 2.10 -4.36 -16.43
N GLN A 61 2.52 -5.30 -15.56
CA GLN A 61 3.14 -4.92 -14.31
C GLN A 61 4.30 -4.02 -14.75
N ASP A 62 4.03 -2.73 -14.78
CA ASP A 62 5.07 -1.73 -14.84
C ASP A 62 6.01 -2.15 -13.72
N GLN A 63 7.27 -2.32 -14.03
CA GLN A 63 8.30 -2.74 -13.07
C GLN A 63 8.02 -1.90 -11.86
N THR A 64 7.47 -2.52 -10.81
CA THR A 64 6.90 -1.84 -9.64
C THR A 64 7.78 -0.67 -9.32
N ALA A 65 7.22 0.55 -9.43
CA ALA A 65 7.98 1.76 -9.20
C ALA A 65 8.77 1.53 -7.90
N LYS A 66 10.08 1.62 -7.97
CA LYS A 66 10.93 1.38 -6.80
C LYS A 66 11.33 2.72 -6.22
N MET A 67 11.43 2.75 -4.91
CA MET A 67 11.94 3.91 -4.19
C MET A 67 13.22 3.56 -3.43
N ASP A 68 14.15 4.49 -3.45
CA ASP A 68 15.40 4.42 -2.69
C ASP A 68 15.11 4.89 -1.25
N VAL A 69 15.28 4.00 -0.28
CA VAL A 69 14.97 4.24 1.12
C VAL A 69 16.11 3.80 2.02
N LEU A 70 16.09 4.25 3.26
CA LEU A 70 17.02 3.80 4.28
C LEU A 70 16.33 2.77 5.18
N LEU A 71 16.81 1.53 5.16
CA LEU A 71 16.35 0.45 6.02
C LEU A 71 17.23 0.38 7.26
N ILE A 72 16.61 0.38 8.42
CA ILE A 72 17.28 0.35 9.71
C ILE A 72 16.79 -0.85 10.53
N ARG A 73 17.71 -1.76 10.81
CA ARG A 73 17.45 -2.99 11.56
C ARG A 73 18.09 -2.97 12.94
N PRO A 74 17.51 -3.68 13.92
CA PRO A 74 18.08 -3.77 15.27
C PRO A 74 19.51 -4.33 15.25
N GLY A 75 20.42 -3.59 15.85
CA GLY A 75 21.81 -4.00 15.98
C GLY A 75 22.65 -3.92 14.72
N MET A 76 22.13 -3.35 13.61
CA MET A 76 22.81 -3.18 12.33
C MET A 76 23.04 -1.73 11.98
N TYR A 77 24.02 -1.47 11.11
CA TYR A 77 24.14 -0.18 10.44
C TYR A 77 22.99 0.02 9.45
N PRO A 78 22.56 1.29 9.21
CA PRO A 78 21.59 1.60 8.18
C PRO A 78 22.02 1.08 6.80
N GLN A 79 21.04 0.67 6.00
CA GLN A 79 21.26 0.14 4.66
C GLN A 79 20.43 0.92 3.64
N GLN A 80 21.08 1.42 2.61
CA GLN A 80 20.38 1.97 1.45
C GLN A 80 19.83 0.81 0.62
N VAL A 81 18.52 0.77 0.43
CA VAL A 81 17.85 -0.30 -0.31
C VAL A 81 16.81 0.25 -1.27
N GLN A 82 16.49 -0.54 -2.29
CA GLN A 82 15.35 -0.27 -3.18
C GLN A 82 14.21 -1.20 -2.85
N ILE A 83 13.05 -0.64 -2.56
CA ILE A 83 11.82 -1.38 -2.32
C ILE A 83 10.72 -0.92 -3.29
N GLY A 84 9.69 -1.73 -3.48
CA GLY A 84 8.49 -1.30 -4.21
C GLY A 84 7.74 -0.21 -3.45
N CYS A 85 6.82 0.46 -4.15
CA CYS A 85 6.04 1.58 -3.59
C CYS A 85 4.66 1.14 -3.08
N GLU A 86 4.31 -0.12 -3.25
CA GLU A 86 3.00 -0.64 -2.83
C GLU A 86 2.97 -0.90 -1.32
N LEU A 87 1.76 -0.93 -0.76
CA LEU A 87 1.56 -1.16 0.68
C LEU A 87 2.19 -2.48 1.14
N GLU A 88 2.04 -3.53 0.34
CA GLU A 88 2.57 -4.87 0.61
C GLU A 88 4.10 -4.90 0.68
N ASP A 89 4.78 -4.05 -0.11
CA ASP A 89 6.23 -3.94 -0.09
C ASP A 89 6.70 -3.30 1.22
N LEU A 90 6.00 -2.24 1.66
CA LEU A 90 6.26 -1.57 2.94
C LEU A 90 6.00 -2.51 4.12
N GLN A 91 4.86 -3.19 4.13
CA GLN A 91 4.48 -4.16 5.16
C GLN A 91 5.50 -5.32 5.25
N SER A 92 5.94 -5.81 4.10
CA SER A 92 6.98 -6.85 4.03
C SER A 92 8.32 -6.38 4.61
N ALA A 93 8.70 -5.12 4.36
CA ALA A 93 9.95 -4.56 4.83
C ALA A 93 9.99 -4.35 6.35
N VAL A 94 8.84 -4.06 7.00
CA VAL A 94 8.75 -3.84 8.46
C VAL A 94 8.15 -5.02 9.21
N GLY A 95 7.72 -6.07 8.50
CA GLY A 95 7.22 -7.32 9.07
C GLY A 95 5.82 -7.25 9.68
N GLY A 96 4.92 -6.44 9.12
CA GLY A 96 3.51 -6.33 9.56
C GLY A 96 2.84 -5.07 9.06
N ASP A 97 1.69 -4.73 9.66
CA ASP A 97 0.98 -3.49 9.34
C ASP A 97 1.85 -2.27 9.66
N ILE A 98 1.70 -1.23 8.85
CA ILE A 98 2.58 -0.06 8.93
C ILE A 98 1.96 1.08 9.74
N GLU A 99 2.81 1.74 10.52
CA GLU A 99 2.58 3.08 11.06
C GLU A 99 3.57 4.05 10.41
N ALA A 100 3.08 5.22 9.99
CA ALA A 100 3.92 6.31 9.49
C ALA A 100 3.98 7.44 10.52
N VAL A 101 5.19 7.80 10.95
CA VAL A 101 5.43 8.91 11.87
C VAL A 101 6.32 9.97 11.24
N TYR A 102 6.10 11.23 11.60
CA TYR A 102 6.73 12.41 10.98
C TYR A 102 7.48 13.24 12.02
N PRO A 103 8.56 12.71 12.61
CA PRO A 103 9.25 13.37 13.73
C PRO A 103 10.19 14.49 13.30
N PHE A 104 10.39 14.71 12.01
CA PHE A 104 11.37 15.65 11.47
C PHE A 104 10.71 16.79 10.71
N ALA A 105 11.39 17.94 10.65
CA ALA A 105 10.97 19.06 9.79
C ALA A 105 11.25 18.79 8.29
N ASP A 106 12.10 17.84 7.98
CA ASP A 106 12.39 17.42 6.60
C ASP A 106 11.19 16.67 6.00
N PRO A 107 11.04 16.66 4.67
CA PRO A 107 9.97 15.94 3.97
C PRO A 107 10.25 14.44 3.93
N VAL A 108 10.25 13.80 5.08
CA VAL A 108 10.49 12.36 5.27
C VAL A 108 9.50 11.76 6.26
N ALA A 109 9.30 10.45 6.15
CA ALA A 109 8.55 9.66 7.11
C ALA A 109 9.41 8.51 7.65
N ILE A 110 9.16 8.14 8.91
CA ILE A 110 9.53 6.83 9.46
C ILE A 110 8.35 5.90 9.21
N ILE A 111 8.59 4.78 8.54
CA ILE A 111 7.63 3.69 8.39
C ILE A 111 8.08 2.54 9.27
N CYS A 112 7.27 2.15 10.24
CA CYS A 112 7.57 1.04 11.16
C CYS A 112 6.34 0.13 11.32
N ASN A 113 6.54 -1.01 11.97
CA ASN A 113 5.43 -1.89 12.33
C ASN A 113 4.61 -1.23 13.45
N ASP A 114 3.29 -1.10 13.27
CA ASP A 114 2.38 -0.44 14.22
C ASP A 114 2.28 -1.20 15.55
N GLU A 115 2.42 -2.53 15.52
CA GLU A 115 2.46 -3.38 16.71
C GLU A 115 3.88 -3.64 17.24
N GLY A 116 4.92 -3.07 16.63
CA GLY A 116 6.32 -3.39 16.92
C GLY A 116 6.70 -3.31 18.41
N LYS A 117 6.13 -2.37 19.15
CA LYS A 117 6.33 -2.22 20.60
C LYS A 117 5.59 -3.28 21.44
N PHE A 118 4.59 -3.94 20.89
CA PHE A 118 3.69 -4.86 21.59
C PHE A 118 3.86 -6.31 21.18
N ASN A 119 4.35 -6.58 19.98
CA ASN A 119 4.52 -7.93 19.43
C ASN A 119 5.85 -8.63 19.84
N GLY A 120 6.67 -7.95 20.65
CA GLY A 120 7.95 -8.48 21.13
C GLY A 120 9.14 -8.21 20.19
N SER A 121 8.98 -7.32 19.21
CA SER A 121 10.10 -6.89 18.35
C SER A 121 11.24 -6.28 19.17
N GLU A 122 12.48 -6.51 18.70
CA GLU A 122 13.69 -5.96 19.34
C GLU A 122 13.68 -4.43 19.23
N LEU A 123 13.99 -3.71 20.32
CA LEU A 123 14.15 -2.27 20.28
C LEU A 123 15.31 -1.88 19.36
N ASN A 124 15.14 -0.84 18.54
CA ASN A 124 16.05 -0.54 17.45
C ASN A 124 16.81 0.79 17.63
N ARG A 125 16.11 1.90 17.61
CA ARG A 125 16.71 3.25 17.71
C ARG A 125 15.86 4.15 18.59
N CYS A 126 16.52 5.04 19.33
CA CYS A 126 15.86 6.12 20.02
C CYS A 126 15.56 7.28 19.07
N LEU A 127 14.38 7.86 19.21
CA LEU A 127 14.07 9.17 18.67
C LEU A 127 14.34 10.23 19.73
N ARG A 128 15.13 11.24 19.34
CA ARG A 128 15.59 12.31 20.24
C ARG A 128 15.11 13.66 19.73
N ASP A 129 14.78 14.53 20.68
CA ASP A 129 14.54 15.93 20.38
C ASP A 129 15.82 16.74 20.14
N GLU A 130 15.68 18.03 19.93
CA GLU A 130 16.80 18.96 19.68
C GLU A 130 17.78 19.06 20.86
N ASP A 131 17.30 18.79 22.08
CA ASP A 131 18.11 18.77 23.30
C ASP A 131 18.78 17.41 23.54
N GLY A 132 18.58 16.42 22.65
CA GLY A 132 19.09 15.06 22.74
C GLY A 132 18.30 14.16 23.71
N GLN A 133 17.17 14.63 24.25
CA GLN A 133 16.33 13.83 25.12
C GLN A 133 15.56 12.77 24.32
N ILE A 134 15.52 11.56 24.84
CA ILE A 134 14.76 10.46 24.23
C ILE A 134 13.28 10.69 24.53
N TYR A 135 12.47 10.84 23.49
CA TYR A 135 11.02 10.94 23.62
C TYR A 135 10.29 9.70 23.11
N ASP A 136 10.92 8.90 22.23
CA ASP A 136 10.38 7.63 21.77
C ASP A 136 11.47 6.64 21.37
N ILE A 137 11.09 5.35 21.21
CA ILE A 137 11.95 4.26 20.76
C ILE A 137 11.21 3.48 19.67
N VAL A 138 11.83 3.31 18.51
CA VAL A 138 11.31 2.46 17.44
C VAL A 138 11.70 1.01 17.73
N ALA A 139 10.77 0.07 17.56
CA ALA A 139 10.98 -1.37 17.70
C ALA A 139 10.82 -2.06 16.34
N GLY A 140 11.60 -3.11 16.11
CA GLY A 140 11.63 -3.84 14.84
C GLY A 140 12.38 -3.11 13.74
N ASP A 141 12.26 -3.63 12.54
CA ASP A 141 12.78 -2.99 11.32
C ASP A 141 11.95 -1.75 10.98
N PHE A 142 12.60 -0.71 10.50
CA PHE A 142 11.91 0.49 10.03
C PHE A 142 12.61 1.12 8.83
N LEU A 143 11.83 1.92 8.09
CA LEU A 143 12.29 2.64 6.92
C LEU A 143 12.29 4.13 7.17
N ILE A 144 13.23 4.85 6.55
CA ILE A 144 13.11 6.28 6.30
C ILE A 144 12.82 6.43 4.81
N THR A 145 11.70 7.07 4.49
CA THR A 145 11.24 7.34 3.12
C THR A 145 11.14 8.84 2.89
N GLY A 146 11.28 9.26 1.65
CA GLY A 146 10.90 10.61 1.23
C GLY A 146 9.38 10.76 1.17
N LEU A 147 8.92 12.00 1.08
CA LEU A 147 7.52 12.34 0.85
C LEU A 147 7.37 12.96 -0.54
N THR A 148 6.32 12.54 -1.25
CA THR A 148 5.83 13.18 -2.49
C THR A 148 4.53 13.95 -2.18
N GLU A 149 3.87 14.52 -3.19
CA GLU A 149 2.61 15.23 -2.99
C GLU A 149 1.51 14.32 -2.43
N ASP A 150 1.48 13.05 -2.85
CA ASP A 150 0.40 12.13 -2.54
C ASP A 150 0.83 10.86 -1.79
N ASN A 151 2.13 10.56 -1.69
CA ASN A 151 2.60 9.27 -1.16
C ASN A 151 4.04 9.31 -0.64
N PHE A 152 4.53 8.16 -0.17
CA PHE A 152 5.94 7.94 0.10
C PHE A 152 6.73 7.86 -1.21
N GLY A 153 8.00 8.20 -1.16
CA GLY A 153 8.88 8.19 -2.32
C GLY A 153 10.35 8.00 -1.95
N SER A 154 11.23 8.12 -2.95
CA SER A 154 12.67 8.01 -2.74
C SER A 154 13.20 9.15 -1.87
N LEU A 155 14.14 8.82 -1.01
CA LEU A 155 14.96 9.84 -0.35
C LEU A 155 15.86 10.53 -1.39
N SER A 156 15.99 11.86 -1.28
CA SER A 156 17.05 12.54 -2.02
C SER A 156 18.45 12.12 -1.51
N PRO A 157 19.49 12.21 -2.32
CA PRO A 157 20.84 11.85 -1.87
C PRO A 157 21.28 12.59 -0.60
N GLU A 158 20.87 13.84 -0.45
CA GLU A 158 21.18 14.67 0.73
C GLU A 158 20.47 14.15 1.98
N LEU A 159 19.19 13.82 1.86
CA LEU A 159 18.38 13.26 2.96
C LEU A 159 18.86 11.84 3.31
N MET A 160 19.18 11.02 2.30
CA MET A 160 19.76 9.69 2.50
C MET A 160 21.03 9.77 3.37
N GLN A 161 21.97 10.64 3.00
CA GLN A 161 23.21 10.83 3.75
C GLN A 161 22.97 11.41 5.16
N LYS A 162 22.02 12.35 5.29
CA LYS A 162 21.66 12.96 6.57
C LYS A 162 21.14 11.91 7.55
N PHE A 163 20.17 11.11 7.11
CA PHE A 163 19.52 10.11 7.98
C PHE A 163 20.38 8.88 8.19
N GLU A 164 21.20 8.48 7.22
CA GLU A 164 22.21 7.45 7.42
C GLU A 164 23.19 7.83 8.56
N LYS A 165 23.65 9.08 8.57
CA LYS A 165 24.50 9.61 9.63
C LYS A 165 23.78 9.70 10.98
N MET A 166 22.51 10.15 10.98
CA MET A 166 21.69 10.30 12.17
C MET A 166 21.46 8.97 12.88
N PHE A 167 21.15 7.91 12.14
CA PHE A 167 20.85 6.57 12.65
C PHE A 167 22.03 5.61 12.53
N HIS A 168 23.23 6.11 12.24
CA HIS A 168 24.42 5.28 12.00
C HIS A 168 24.69 4.33 13.16
N GLN A 169 24.70 4.87 14.39
CA GLN A 169 25.09 4.10 15.56
C GLN A 169 23.96 3.16 16.03
N PRO A 170 24.13 1.83 15.95
CA PRO A 170 23.20 0.89 16.56
C PRO A 170 23.20 1.01 18.08
N GLU A 171 22.02 0.82 18.67
CA GLU A 171 21.81 0.97 20.11
C GLU A 171 21.40 -0.37 20.75
N MET A 172 21.90 -0.63 21.95
CA MET A 172 21.39 -1.68 22.83
C MET A 172 20.59 -1.05 23.96
N PHE A 173 19.56 -1.76 24.41
CA PHE A 173 18.62 -1.30 25.40
C PHE A 173 18.71 -2.15 26.67
N VAL A 174 18.97 -1.51 27.79
CA VAL A 174 19.07 -2.17 29.09
C VAL A 174 17.95 -1.67 29.99
N LYS A 175 17.08 -2.59 30.42
CA LYS A 175 16.02 -2.25 31.37
C LYS A 175 16.58 -2.13 32.78
N MET A 176 16.44 -0.98 33.38
CA MET A 176 16.84 -0.68 34.77
C MET A 176 15.60 -0.28 35.58
N GLY A 177 14.96 -1.25 36.22
CA GLY A 177 13.72 -1.03 36.94
C GLY A 177 12.58 -0.57 36.01
N ARG A 178 12.14 0.71 36.15
CA ARG A 178 11.12 1.32 35.29
C ARG A 178 11.68 2.13 34.14
N SER A 179 12.99 2.29 34.06
CA SER A 179 13.66 3.08 33.02
C SER A 179 14.36 2.18 32.03
N ILE A 180 14.51 2.66 30.80
CA ILE A 180 15.32 2.04 29.75
C ILE A 180 16.55 2.93 29.57
N MET A 181 17.73 2.34 29.69
CA MET A 181 19.00 2.98 29.36
C MET A 181 19.45 2.49 27.99
N THR A 182 19.95 3.39 27.15
CA THR A 182 20.48 3.05 25.84
C THR A 182 22.01 3.18 25.86
N LEU A 183 22.68 2.25 25.19
CA LEU A 183 24.12 2.25 25.02
C LEU A 183 24.45 2.00 23.54
N PRO A 184 25.48 2.64 22.98
CA PRO A 184 25.92 2.32 21.63
C PRO A 184 26.43 0.87 21.59
N ILE A 185 26.12 0.15 20.52
CA ILE A 185 26.70 -1.16 20.25
C ILE A 185 28.11 -0.94 19.70
N PRO A 186 29.17 -1.52 20.31
CA PRO A 186 30.54 -1.43 19.77
C PRO A 186 30.62 -2.01 18.35
N ASP A 187 31.45 -1.43 17.48
CA ASP A 187 31.55 -1.80 16.06
C ASP A 187 31.86 -3.29 15.83
N ASP A 188 32.61 -3.92 16.73
CA ASP A 188 32.92 -5.34 16.68
C ASP A 188 31.72 -6.25 16.98
N ARG A 189 30.64 -5.71 17.52
CA ARG A 189 29.39 -6.42 17.86
C ARG A 189 28.21 -6.03 16.97
N VAL A 190 28.39 -5.10 16.04
CA VAL A 190 27.35 -4.75 15.08
C VAL A 190 27.05 -5.96 14.19
N LYS A 191 25.77 -6.32 14.11
CA LYS A 191 25.31 -7.42 13.25
C LYS A 191 25.62 -7.09 11.79
N LYS A 192 26.05 -8.06 11.01
CA LYS A 192 26.22 -7.91 9.55
C LYS A 192 24.93 -8.34 8.86
N PRO A 193 24.61 -7.73 7.71
CA PRO A 193 23.52 -8.23 6.89
C PRO A 193 23.74 -9.69 6.53
N ASP A 194 22.69 -10.50 6.60
CA ASP A 194 22.74 -11.86 6.08
C ASP A 194 23.10 -11.78 4.58
N ALA A 195 24.03 -12.65 4.15
CA ALA A 195 24.33 -12.76 2.73
C ALA A 195 23.02 -13.11 1.99
N PRO A 196 22.74 -12.49 0.80
CA PRO A 196 21.51 -12.79 0.08
C PRO A 196 21.40 -14.30 -0.11
N GLU A 197 20.36 -14.91 0.47
CA GLU A 197 20.03 -16.30 0.21
C GLU A 197 19.90 -16.45 -1.31
N LYS A 198 20.77 -17.25 -1.90
CA LYS A 198 20.58 -17.69 -3.27
C LYS A 198 19.29 -18.53 -3.28
N THR A 199 18.20 -17.93 -3.62
CA THR A 199 16.98 -18.66 -3.95
C THR A 199 17.24 -19.43 -5.25
N ASP A 200 17.80 -20.62 -5.13
CA ASP A 200 17.76 -21.63 -6.17
C ASP A 200 16.27 -22.02 -6.31
N ILE A 201 15.59 -21.37 -7.23
CA ILE A 201 14.27 -21.79 -7.67
C ILE A 201 14.45 -23.10 -8.43
N VAL A 202 14.36 -24.21 -7.71
CA VAL A 202 14.22 -25.52 -8.31
C VAL A 202 12.79 -25.58 -8.89
N PRO A 203 12.60 -25.66 -10.21
CA PRO A 203 11.28 -25.81 -10.78
C PRO A 203 10.72 -27.17 -10.35
N LYS A 204 9.61 -27.16 -9.60
CA LYS A 204 8.84 -28.38 -9.33
C LYS A 204 8.41 -28.96 -10.67
N LYS A 205 8.97 -30.12 -11.02
CA LYS A 205 8.47 -30.97 -12.12
C LYS A 205 7.01 -31.30 -11.82
N SER A 206 6.15 -30.91 -12.73
CA SER A 206 4.77 -31.40 -12.80
C SER A 206 4.79 -32.90 -13.07
N ASP A 207 4.22 -33.64 -12.16
CA ASP A 207 4.03 -35.11 -12.29
C ASP A 207 2.86 -35.35 -13.27
N PRO A 208 3.06 -36.01 -14.40
CA PRO A 208 2.00 -36.24 -15.38
C PRO A 208 1.41 -37.64 -15.17
N ASP A 209 0.87 -37.97 -14.01
CA ASP A 209 0.09 -39.22 -13.93
C ASP A 209 -0.92 -39.16 -12.76
N ARG A 210 -2.12 -38.71 -13.07
CA ARG A 210 -3.30 -39.03 -12.27
C ARG A 210 -4.47 -39.34 -13.19
N THR A 211 -4.39 -40.52 -13.78
CA THR A 211 -5.53 -41.16 -14.45
C THR A 211 -6.60 -41.44 -13.39
N VAL A 212 -7.77 -40.90 -13.65
CA VAL A 212 -9.00 -41.15 -12.89
C VAL A 212 -9.57 -42.49 -13.35
N LEU A 213 -9.83 -43.36 -12.39
CA LEU A 213 -10.85 -44.41 -12.49
C LEU A 213 -12.10 -43.95 -11.73
#